data_2d8a0461b002d73a61ba43f1ce66a0eb
#
_entry.id   2d8a0461b002d73a61ba43f1ce66a0eb
#
_cell.length_a   1.000
_cell.length_b   1.000
_cell.length_c   1.000
_cell.angle_alpha   90.00
_cell.angle_beta   90.00
_cell.angle_gamma   90.00
#
_symmetry.space_group_name_H-M   'P 1'
#
loop_
_entity.id
_entity.type
_entity.pdbx_description
1 polymer ?
#
loop_
_entity_poly.entity_id
_entity_poly.type
_entity_poly.pdbx_seq_one_letter_code
_entity_poly.pdbx_strand_id
1 'polypeptide(L)'
;VINILLSQLISILTGILGQNGVTVPTSDFSIHQPSALAVIVQFSYVVIIAPIVEEFIYRGAILTALSPYGRGAAVLFSALAFGLMHGNIPQAASAFGTGLVYAIIAAKCGSILPTVIIHCLNNLLANFSSISDAIGLEHYETFMSVAEIVIGLVGFMAVSYTHLRAHETA
;
A
#
# COMPACT_ATOMS: atom_id res chain seq x y z
N VAL A 1 -3.73 -7.34 3.56
CA VAL A 1 -3.62 -8.69 2.92
C VAL A 1 -3.36 -8.56 1.43
N ILE A 2 -4.26 -7.93 0.64
CA ILE A 2 -4.12 -7.82 -0.82
C ILE A 2 -2.81 -7.15 -1.21
N ASN A 3 -2.42 -6.08 -0.54
CA ASN A 3 -1.17 -5.38 -0.82
C ASN A 3 0.06 -6.26 -0.55
N ILE A 4 0.08 -6.98 0.56
CA ILE A 4 1.17 -7.92 0.90
C ILE A 4 1.30 -9.01 -0.16
N LEU A 5 0.19 -9.66 -0.53
CA LEU A 5 0.19 -10.70 -1.56
C LEU A 5 0.66 -10.17 -2.92
N LEU A 6 0.20 -8.98 -3.29
CA LEU A 6 0.59 -8.33 -4.55
C LEU A 6 2.07 -7.95 -4.55
N SER A 7 2.59 -7.40 -3.46
CA SER A 7 4.01 -7.08 -3.32
C SER A 7 4.89 -8.33 -3.39
N GLN A 8 4.51 -9.43 -2.76
CA GLN A 8 5.21 -10.70 -2.84
C GLN A 8 5.23 -11.25 -4.27
N LEU A 9 4.08 -11.22 -4.96
CA LEU A 9 3.99 -11.65 -6.34
C LEU A 9 4.90 -10.83 -7.27
N ILE A 10 4.89 -9.51 -7.11
CA ILE A 10 5.75 -8.60 -7.87
C ILE A 10 7.23 -8.87 -7.57
N SER A 11 7.60 -9.10 -6.31
CA SER A 11 8.96 -9.44 -5.91
C SER A 11 9.44 -10.74 -6.56
N ILE A 12 8.60 -11.77 -6.59
CA ILE A 12 8.92 -13.03 -7.27
C ILE A 12 9.11 -12.80 -8.77
N LEU A 13 8.21 -12.07 -9.40
CA LEU A 13 8.25 -11.77 -10.83
C LEU A 13 9.52 -10.98 -11.21
N THR A 14 9.84 -9.94 -10.45
CA THR A 14 11.06 -9.14 -10.67
C THR A 14 12.33 -9.95 -10.43
N GLY A 15 12.32 -10.87 -9.45
CA GLY A 15 13.40 -11.82 -9.21
C GLY A 15 13.63 -12.77 -10.39
N ILE A 16 12.56 -13.34 -10.97
CA ILE A 16 12.63 -14.18 -12.17
C ILE A 16 13.17 -13.40 -13.38
N LEU A 17 12.70 -12.17 -13.56
CA LEU A 17 13.18 -11.30 -14.64
C LEU A 17 14.66 -10.97 -14.47
N GLY A 18 15.11 -10.69 -13.24
CA GLY A 18 16.51 -10.46 -12.91
C GLY A 18 17.42 -11.64 -13.23
N GLN A 19 16.97 -12.86 -12.93
CA GLN A 19 17.72 -14.09 -13.31
C GLN A 19 17.86 -14.28 -14.82
N ASN A 20 16.94 -13.70 -15.60
CA ASN A 20 16.98 -13.71 -17.07
C ASN A 20 17.64 -12.45 -17.67
N GLY A 21 18.37 -11.66 -16.88
CA GLY A 21 19.12 -10.49 -17.33
C GLY A 21 18.27 -9.23 -17.54
N VAL A 22 16.99 -9.22 -17.13
CA VAL A 22 16.12 -8.06 -17.22
C VAL A 22 16.16 -7.30 -15.89
N THR A 23 16.79 -6.13 -15.87
CA THR A 23 16.78 -5.25 -14.69
C THR A 23 15.49 -4.43 -14.66
N VAL A 24 14.72 -4.57 -13.58
CA VAL A 24 13.53 -3.75 -13.35
C VAL A 24 13.90 -2.62 -12.38
N PRO A 25 13.83 -1.33 -12.81
CA PRO A 25 14.14 -0.22 -11.92
C PRO A 25 13.24 -0.20 -10.69
N THR A 26 13.82 -0.04 -9.52
CA THR A 26 13.12 0.17 -8.26
C THR A 26 13.53 1.52 -7.67
N SER A 27 12.64 2.16 -6.91
CA SER A 27 13.00 3.37 -6.18
C SER A 27 13.84 3.01 -4.96
N ASP A 28 15.00 3.67 -4.82
CA ASP A 28 15.84 3.55 -3.63
C ASP A 28 15.49 4.69 -2.66
N PHE A 29 14.92 4.32 -1.51
CA PHE A 29 14.58 5.24 -0.42
C PHE A 29 15.57 5.15 0.75
N SER A 30 16.73 4.50 0.54
CA SER A 30 17.74 4.35 1.59
C SER A 30 18.30 5.71 2.02
N ILE A 31 18.49 5.88 3.33
CA ILE A 31 19.13 7.05 3.90
C ILE A 31 20.62 6.78 3.96
N HIS A 32 21.39 7.33 3.03
CA HIS A 32 22.83 7.09 2.91
C HIS A 32 23.67 7.62 4.08
N GLN A 33 23.15 8.56 4.87
CA GLN A 33 23.80 9.06 6.11
C GLN A 33 22.71 9.33 7.14
N PRO A 34 22.34 8.37 7.98
CA PRO A 34 21.22 8.51 8.90
C PRO A 34 21.58 9.43 10.06
N SER A 35 21.21 10.72 9.94
CA SER A 35 21.05 11.54 11.13
C SER A 35 19.65 11.33 11.71
N ALA A 36 19.50 11.43 13.03
CA ALA A 36 18.18 11.31 13.66
C ALA A 36 17.15 12.26 13.04
N LEU A 37 17.56 13.46 12.66
CA LEU A 37 16.71 14.43 12.00
C LEU A 37 16.27 13.95 10.60
N ALA A 38 17.19 13.40 9.80
CA ALA A 38 16.86 12.89 8.46
C ALA A 38 15.85 11.73 8.55
N VAL A 39 16.02 10.81 9.50
CA VAL A 39 15.09 9.71 9.75
C VAL A 39 13.71 10.23 10.14
N ILE A 40 13.64 11.19 11.08
CA ILE A 40 12.37 11.77 11.53
C ILE A 40 11.65 12.48 10.38
N VAL A 41 12.36 13.27 9.57
CA VAL A 41 11.79 14.01 8.45
C VAL A 41 11.27 13.05 7.38
N GLN A 42 12.08 12.09 6.96
CA GLN A 42 11.69 11.10 5.95
C GLN A 42 10.50 10.25 6.43
N PHE A 43 10.54 9.79 7.67
CA PHE A 43 9.46 9.03 8.27
C PHE A 43 8.15 9.83 8.32
N SER A 44 8.21 11.06 8.82
CA SER A 44 7.02 11.92 8.89
C SER A 44 6.43 12.18 7.50
N TYR A 45 7.30 12.39 6.50
CA TYR A 45 6.86 12.58 5.13
C TYR A 45 6.20 11.33 4.55
N VAL A 46 6.91 10.18 4.56
CA VAL A 46 6.47 8.96 3.87
C VAL A 46 5.26 8.33 4.57
N VAL A 47 5.22 8.36 5.91
CA VAL A 47 4.19 7.65 6.68
C VAL A 47 2.94 8.49 6.94
N ILE A 48 3.08 9.81 7.00
CA ILE A 48 1.96 10.68 7.39
C ILE A 48 1.60 11.66 6.28
N ILE A 49 2.56 12.50 5.85
CA ILE A 49 2.24 13.62 4.96
C ILE A 49 1.86 13.14 3.57
N ALA A 50 2.66 12.25 2.96
CA ALA A 50 2.38 11.73 1.63
C ALA A 50 1.03 10.99 1.57
N PRO A 51 0.70 10.03 2.46
CA PRO A 51 -0.62 9.39 2.49
C PRO A 51 -1.79 10.37 2.60
N ILE A 52 -1.70 11.38 3.45
CA ILE A 52 -2.77 12.39 3.59
C ILE A 52 -2.97 13.13 2.27
N VAL A 53 -1.89 13.63 1.67
CA VAL A 53 -1.95 14.39 0.41
C VAL A 53 -2.45 13.51 -0.73
N GLU A 54 -1.96 12.28 -0.82
CA GLU A 54 -2.36 11.32 -1.85
C GLU A 54 -3.82 10.92 -1.74
N GLU A 55 -4.31 10.59 -0.55
CA GLU A 55 -5.74 10.31 -0.37
C GLU A 55 -6.62 11.52 -0.68
N PHE A 56 -6.18 12.71 -0.31
CA PHE A 56 -6.91 13.94 -0.66
C PHE A 56 -7.00 14.13 -2.19
N ILE A 57 -5.90 13.91 -2.92
CA ILE A 57 -5.86 14.06 -4.38
C ILE A 57 -6.68 12.94 -5.05
N TYR A 58 -6.38 11.68 -4.74
CA TYR A 58 -6.92 10.54 -5.50
C TYR A 58 -8.34 10.18 -5.08
N ARG A 59 -8.67 10.24 -3.78
CA ARG A 59 -10.01 9.87 -3.26
C ARG A 59 -10.87 11.09 -3.01
N GLY A 60 -10.29 12.18 -2.51
CA GLY A 60 -11.00 13.44 -2.31
C GLY A 60 -11.35 14.11 -3.64
N ALA A 61 -10.38 14.36 -4.50
CA ALA A 61 -10.59 15.12 -5.74
C ALA A 61 -10.96 14.20 -6.92
N ILE A 62 -10.07 13.30 -7.36
CA ILE A 62 -10.25 12.53 -8.61
C ILE A 62 -11.47 11.59 -8.53
N LEU A 63 -11.55 10.75 -7.49
CA LEU A 63 -12.67 9.82 -7.32
C LEU A 63 -14.00 10.56 -7.23
N THR A 64 -14.05 11.66 -6.49
CA THR A 64 -15.28 12.46 -6.33
C THR A 64 -15.68 13.14 -7.64
N ALA A 65 -14.74 13.74 -8.36
CA ALA A 65 -15.01 14.40 -9.63
C ALA A 65 -15.47 13.42 -10.72
N LEU A 66 -15.00 12.17 -10.70
CA LEU A 66 -15.38 11.15 -11.68
C LEU A 66 -16.64 10.36 -11.28
N SER A 67 -17.07 10.41 -10.02
CA SER A 67 -18.22 9.66 -9.52
C SER A 67 -19.53 9.89 -10.29
N PRO A 68 -19.86 11.10 -10.80
CA PRO A 68 -21.04 11.33 -11.62
C PRO A 68 -21.06 10.57 -12.95
N TYR A 69 -19.88 10.21 -13.47
CA TYR A 69 -19.73 9.46 -14.72
C TYR A 69 -19.80 7.93 -14.54
N GLY A 70 -19.94 7.47 -13.30
CA GLY A 70 -20.09 6.07 -12.94
C GLY A 70 -19.07 5.64 -11.89
N ARG A 71 -19.58 5.05 -10.80
CA ARG A 71 -18.77 4.67 -9.63
C ARG A 71 -17.63 3.71 -9.98
N GLY A 72 -17.88 2.72 -10.84
CA GLY A 72 -16.86 1.74 -11.27
C GLY A 72 -15.71 2.41 -12.03
N ALA A 73 -16.04 3.28 -12.99
CA ALA A 73 -15.05 4.05 -13.74
C ALA A 73 -14.25 4.98 -12.82
N ALA A 74 -14.91 5.70 -11.92
CA ALA A 74 -14.25 6.59 -10.95
C ALA A 74 -13.24 5.84 -10.07
N VAL A 75 -13.61 4.66 -9.55
CA VAL A 75 -12.73 3.78 -8.77
C VAL A 75 -11.52 3.33 -9.61
N LEU A 76 -11.75 2.86 -10.82
CA LEU A 76 -10.69 2.38 -11.70
C LEU A 76 -9.69 3.49 -12.07
N PHE A 77 -10.19 4.64 -12.52
CA PHE A 77 -9.33 5.75 -12.93
C PHE A 77 -8.58 6.39 -11.76
N SER A 78 -9.21 6.53 -10.58
CA SER A 78 -8.53 6.99 -9.37
C SER A 78 -7.39 6.06 -8.97
N ALA A 79 -7.62 4.75 -9.00
CA ALA A 79 -6.61 3.76 -8.69
C ALA A 79 -5.47 3.72 -9.74
N LEU A 80 -5.82 3.83 -11.03
CA LEU A 80 -4.84 3.86 -12.11
C LEU A 80 -3.92 5.09 -12.01
N ALA A 81 -4.50 6.26 -11.80
CA ALA A 81 -3.73 7.49 -11.61
C ALA A 81 -2.81 7.39 -10.39
N PHE A 82 -3.31 6.82 -9.27
CA PHE A 82 -2.52 6.58 -8.08
C PHE A 82 -1.36 5.61 -8.33
N GLY A 83 -1.58 4.52 -9.07
CA GLY A 83 -0.52 3.59 -9.43
C GLY A 83 0.55 4.26 -10.29
N LEU A 84 0.15 4.92 -11.37
CA LEU A 84 1.06 5.51 -12.35
C LEU A 84 1.95 6.61 -11.78
N MET A 85 1.50 7.34 -10.77
CA MET A 85 2.32 8.40 -10.14
C MET A 85 3.63 7.88 -9.53
N HIS A 86 3.73 6.59 -9.22
CA HIS A 86 4.91 6.02 -8.56
C HIS A 86 6.13 5.86 -9.48
N GLY A 87 5.96 5.99 -10.81
CA GLY A 87 7.05 6.13 -11.77
C GLY A 87 7.90 4.88 -12.05
N ASN A 88 7.67 3.76 -11.35
CA ASN A 88 8.30 2.47 -11.63
C ASN A 88 7.25 1.34 -11.66
N ILE A 89 7.50 0.32 -12.48
CA ILE A 89 6.52 -0.72 -12.76
C ILE A 89 6.14 -1.55 -11.51
N PRO A 90 7.09 -2.03 -10.67
CA PRO A 90 6.73 -2.80 -9.50
C PRO A 90 5.86 -2.03 -8.51
N GLN A 91 6.25 -0.80 -8.22
CA GLN A 91 5.51 0.06 -7.29
C GLN A 91 4.16 0.51 -7.88
N ALA A 92 4.13 0.85 -9.18
CA ALA A 92 2.89 1.21 -9.86
C ALA A 92 1.86 0.09 -9.82
N ALA A 93 2.27 -1.16 -10.04
CA ALA A 93 1.37 -2.31 -10.00
C ALA A 93 0.82 -2.58 -8.58
N SER A 94 1.68 -2.53 -7.54
CA SER A 94 1.23 -2.70 -6.16
C SER A 94 0.35 -1.54 -5.68
N ALA A 95 0.73 -0.30 -6.02
CA ALA A 95 -0.05 0.88 -5.70
C ALA A 95 -1.41 0.91 -6.43
N PHE A 96 -1.48 0.46 -7.69
CA PHE A 96 -2.75 0.31 -8.39
C PHE A 96 -3.70 -0.65 -7.66
N GLY A 97 -3.20 -1.85 -7.28
CA GLY A 97 -4.01 -2.83 -6.54
C GLY A 97 -4.49 -2.32 -5.18
N THR A 98 -3.60 -1.69 -4.42
CA THR A 98 -3.94 -1.03 -3.15
C THR A 98 -4.88 0.14 -3.38
N GLY A 99 -4.65 0.90 -4.43
CA GLY A 99 -5.46 2.03 -4.86
C GLY A 99 -6.91 1.67 -5.17
N LEU A 100 -7.15 0.50 -5.77
CA LEU A 100 -8.51 -0.02 -5.98
C LEU A 100 -9.23 -0.25 -4.65
N VAL A 101 -8.55 -0.88 -3.68
CA VAL A 101 -9.13 -1.14 -2.35
C VAL A 101 -9.48 0.18 -1.65
N TYR A 102 -8.57 1.15 -1.64
CA TYR A 102 -8.81 2.46 -1.03
C TYR A 102 -9.96 3.21 -1.72
N ALA A 103 -9.99 3.22 -3.06
CA ALA A 103 -11.07 3.87 -3.80
C ALA A 103 -12.45 3.23 -3.51
N ILE A 104 -12.53 1.90 -3.39
CA ILE A 104 -13.75 1.20 -3.00
C ILE A 104 -14.18 1.57 -1.58
N ILE A 105 -13.24 1.61 -0.61
CA ILE A 105 -13.53 1.97 0.77
C ILE A 105 -14.03 3.42 0.83
N ALA A 106 -13.31 4.36 0.22
CA ALA A 106 -13.71 5.77 0.21
C ALA A 106 -15.10 5.97 -0.43
N ALA A 107 -15.36 5.30 -1.57
CA ALA A 107 -16.65 5.36 -2.24
C ALA A 107 -17.81 4.77 -1.43
N LYS A 108 -17.54 3.72 -0.62
CA LYS A 108 -18.57 3.11 0.26
C LYS A 108 -18.78 3.90 1.55
N CYS A 109 -17.71 4.41 2.14
CA CYS A 109 -17.78 5.17 3.40
C CYS A 109 -18.22 6.63 3.20
N GLY A 110 -18.13 7.18 1.98
CA GLY A 110 -18.37 8.60 1.71
C GLY A 110 -17.34 9.52 2.39
N SER A 111 -16.18 9.00 2.76
CA SER A 111 -15.12 9.69 3.50
C SER A 111 -13.75 9.12 3.14
N ILE A 112 -12.75 9.98 3.06
CA ILE A 112 -11.35 9.60 2.86
C ILE A 112 -10.64 9.20 4.16
N LEU A 113 -11.21 9.53 5.33
CA LEU A 113 -10.55 9.32 6.62
C LEU A 113 -10.14 7.85 6.87
N PRO A 114 -11.02 6.84 6.62
CA PRO A 114 -10.61 5.45 6.76
C PRO A 114 -9.42 5.06 5.87
N THR A 115 -9.39 5.58 4.64
CA THR A 115 -8.31 5.26 3.69
C THR A 115 -7.01 5.97 4.05
N VAL A 116 -7.06 7.19 4.56
CA VAL A 116 -5.90 7.89 5.13
C VAL A 116 -5.27 7.06 6.25
N ILE A 117 -6.08 6.58 7.21
CA ILE A 117 -5.57 5.77 8.34
C ILE A 117 -4.93 4.49 7.84
N ILE A 118 -5.62 3.75 6.96
CA ILE A 118 -5.11 2.49 6.42
C ILE A 118 -3.84 2.73 5.59
N HIS A 119 -3.77 3.81 4.83
CA HIS A 119 -2.61 4.16 4.02
C HIS A 119 -1.40 4.52 4.90
N CYS A 120 -1.58 5.34 5.94
CA CYS A 120 -0.53 5.62 6.91
C CYS A 120 0.01 4.34 7.57
N LEU A 121 -0.88 3.44 7.99
CA LEU A 121 -0.48 2.16 8.56
C LEU A 121 0.26 1.27 7.55
N ASN A 122 -0.19 1.24 6.30
CA ASN A 122 0.48 0.49 5.25
C ASN A 122 1.90 1.02 4.98
N ASN A 123 2.06 2.35 4.91
CA ASN A 123 3.37 2.96 4.71
C ASN A 123 4.28 2.81 5.93
N LEU A 124 3.71 2.85 7.14
CA LEU A 124 4.45 2.53 8.36
C LEU A 124 5.03 1.11 8.30
N LEU A 125 4.21 0.11 7.98
CA LEU A 125 4.65 -1.28 7.88
C LEU A 125 5.70 -1.46 6.78
N ALA A 126 5.48 -0.87 5.59
CA ALA A 126 6.39 -0.98 4.46
C ALA A 126 7.77 -0.32 4.70
N ASN A 127 7.82 0.71 5.52
CA ASN A 127 9.06 1.44 5.83
C ASN A 127 9.66 1.08 7.20
N PHE A 128 9.06 0.14 7.91
CA PHE A 128 9.52 -0.22 9.26
C PHE A 128 10.94 -0.80 9.25
N SER A 129 11.31 -1.53 8.19
CA SER A 129 12.67 -2.05 8.00
C SER A 129 13.72 -0.94 8.00
N SER A 130 13.52 0.08 7.18
CA SER A 130 14.47 1.21 7.08
C SER A 130 14.64 1.96 8.40
N ILE A 131 13.61 1.97 9.25
CA ILE A 131 13.65 2.59 10.57
C ILE A 131 14.42 1.70 11.54
N SER A 132 14.13 0.40 11.56
CA SER A 132 14.80 -0.55 12.46
C SER A 132 16.29 -0.63 12.18
N ASP A 133 16.69 -0.60 10.91
CA ASP A 133 18.11 -0.52 10.52
C ASP A 133 18.75 0.77 11.03
N ALA A 134 18.05 1.91 10.90
CA ALA A 134 18.56 3.20 11.35
C ALA A 134 18.73 3.29 12.87
N ILE A 135 17.96 2.54 13.67
CA ILE A 135 18.03 2.50 15.14
C ILE A 135 18.72 1.24 15.69
N GLY A 136 19.25 0.37 14.81
CA GLY A 136 20.03 -0.80 15.18
C GLY A 136 19.22 -1.92 15.85
N LEU A 137 17.96 -2.10 15.49
CA LEU A 137 17.14 -3.24 15.96
C LEU A 137 17.51 -4.51 15.20
N GLU A 138 18.21 -5.41 15.85
CA GLU A 138 18.49 -6.73 15.30
C GLU A 138 17.23 -7.62 15.30
N HIS A 139 17.11 -8.52 14.32
CA HIS A 139 16.04 -9.52 14.18
C HIS A 139 14.62 -8.99 13.88
N TYR A 140 14.44 -7.72 13.61
CA TYR A 140 13.12 -7.16 13.30
C TYR A 140 12.52 -7.74 11.99
N GLU A 141 13.34 -8.11 10.99
CA GLU A 141 12.87 -8.71 9.73
C GLU A 141 12.07 -9.98 9.95
N THR A 142 12.55 -10.86 10.84
CA THR A 142 11.82 -12.08 11.19
C THR A 142 10.50 -11.75 11.89
N PHE A 143 10.52 -10.80 12.83
CA PHE A 143 9.31 -10.39 13.53
C PHE A 143 8.28 -9.78 12.57
N MET A 144 8.70 -8.90 11.66
CA MET A 144 7.82 -8.27 10.68
C MET A 144 7.26 -9.26 9.68
N SER A 145 8.06 -10.19 9.18
CA SER A 145 7.60 -11.26 8.28
C SER A 145 6.54 -12.13 8.94
N VAL A 146 6.75 -12.51 10.19
CA VAL A 146 5.76 -13.28 10.97
C VAL A 146 4.49 -12.47 11.20
N ALA A 147 4.62 -11.18 11.57
CA ALA A 147 3.48 -10.29 11.79
C ALA A 147 2.65 -10.11 10.50
N GLU A 148 3.30 -9.92 9.35
CA GLU A 148 2.63 -9.83 8.05
C GLU A 148 1.86 -11.10 7.69
N ILE A 149 2.47 -12.28 7.90
CA ILE A 149 1.82 -13.57 7.66
C ILE A 149 0.60 -13.71 8.58
N VAL A 150 0.73 -13.41 9.88
CA VAL A 150 -0.37 -13.50 10.83
C VAL A 150 -1.51 -12.55 10.48
N ILE A 151 -1.21 -11.28 10.17
CA ILE A 151 -2.19 -10.29 9.72
C ILE A 151 -2.87 -10.76 8.43
N GLY A 152 -2.10 -11.32 7.50
CA GLY A 152 -2.60 -11.90 6.26
C GLY A 152 -3.60 -13.03 6.49
N LEU A 153 -3.25 -13.98 7.35
CA LEU A 153 -4.10 -15.12 7.69
C LEU A 153 -5.37 -14.69 8.43
N VAL A 154 -5.25 -13.80 9.41
CA VAL A 154 -6.41 -13.28 10.17
C VAL A 154 -7.35 -12.50 9.24
N GLY A 155 -6.82 -11.67 8.36
CA GLY A 155 -7.60 -10.94 7.35
C GLY A 155 -8.32 -11.88 6.38
N PHE A 156 -7.64 -12.92 5.90
CA PHE A 156 -8.24 -13.94 5.05
C PHE A 156 -9.37 -14.70 5.76
N MET A 157 -9.16 -15.13 6.99
CA MET A 157 -10.18 -15.80 7.79
C MET A 157 -11.41 -14.91 8.05
N ALA A 158 -11.18 -13.62 8.37
CA ALA A 158 -12.27 -12.66 8.59
C ALA A 158 -13.11 -12.45 7.31
N VAL A 159 -12.46 -12.30 6.15
CA VAL A 159 -13.17 -12.18 4.86
C VAL A 159 -13.94 -13.46 4.53
N SER A 160 -13.32 -14.62 4.70
CA SER A 160 -13.96 -15.92 4.46
C SER A 160 -15.18 -16.13 5.37
N TYR A 161 -15.05 -15.78 6.65
CA TYR A 161 -16.15 -15.88 7.62
C TYR A 161 -17.33 -14.96 7.25
N THR A 162 -17.05 -13.71 6.88
CA THR A 162 -18.11 -12.77 6.48
C THR A 162 -18.80 -13.21 5.20
N HIS A 163 -18.07 -13.80 4.25
CA HIS A 163 -18.63 -14.30 2.99
C HIS A 163 -19.54 -15.53 3.22
N LEU A 164 -19.10 -16.47 4.05
CA LEU A 164 -19.92 -17.65 4.41
C LEU A 164 -21.22 -17.23 5.11
N ARG A 165 -21.15 -16.29 6.07
CA ARG A 165 -22.33 -15.82 6.79
C ARG A 165 -23.32 -15.05 5.90
N ALA A 166 -22.85 -14.34 4.87
CA ALA A 166 -23.72 -13.68 3.91
C ALA A 166 -24.55 -14.67 3.06
N HIS A 167 -24.01 -15.87 2.81
CA HIS A 167 -24.73 -16.95 2.11
C HIS A 167 -25.75 -17.70 2.99
N GLU A 168 -25.57 -17.70 4.31
CA GLU A 168 -26.53 -18.35 5.23
C GLU A 168 -27.77 -17.49 5.50
N THR A 169 -27.69 -16.17 5.23
CA THR A 169 -28.78 -15.20 5.49
C THR A 169 -29.56 -14.77 4.24
N ALA A 170 -29.22 -15.30 3.07
CA ALA A 170 -29.87 -15.07 1.78
C ALA A 170 -30.77 -16.25 1.40
#